data_390bc747aabed97f6d4d701c47459761
#
_entry.id   390bc747aabed97f6d4d701c47459761
#
_cell.length_a   1.000
_cell.length_b   1.000
_cell.length_c   1.000
_cell.angle_alpha   90.00
_cell.angle_beta   90.00
_cell.angle_gamma   90.00
#
_symmetry.space_group_name_H-M   'P 1'
#
loop_
_entity.id
_entity.type
_entity.pdbx_description
1 polymer ?
#
loop_
_entity_poly.entity_id
_entity_poly.type
_entity_poly.pdbx_seq_one_letter_code
_entity_poly.pdbx_strand_id
1 'polypeptide(L)'
;MSSSARAQFIEAGMHLYPQYGYRRLSVRLLAAQSGLSSGMFHHLFASKADFVAELLESQNADTFGRLDFRTDEHACAVAKLRHAVCLLAGGVRDNLAWINRIFADSADGVEIVDSFLHQQFDRYSAWLYQLLGKCFPQMPLPDLVVRMSYLCSSVVAPMFLSIRLNNMGILLEEVSSHVPAVLSDEALEQRIDWTFAALFPDYSAQDKP
;
A
#
# COMPACT_ATOMS: atom_id res chain seq x y z
N MET A 1 -20.82 20.86 8.67
CA MET A 1 -21.60 19.64 9.01
C MET A 1 -20.85 18.91 10.09
N SER A 2 -21.45 18.65 11.26
CA SER A 2 -20.79 17.92 12.36
C SER A 2 -20.54 16.48 11.91
N SER A 3 -19.29 16.05 11.93
CA SER A 3 -18.90 14.64 11.67
C SER A 3 -19.59 13.76 12.72
N SER A 4 -20.05 12.56 12.34
CA SER A 4 -20.63 11.62 13.30
C SER A 4 -19.55 11.17 14.31
N ALA A 5 -19.96 10.82 15.55
CA ALA A 5 -19.03 10.34 16.57
C ALA A 5 -18.21 9.12 16.08
N ARG A 6 -18.82 8.26 15.26
CA ARG A 6 -18.12 7.13 14.61
C ARG A 6 -17.00 7.60 13.70
N ALA A 7 -17.27 8.58 12.83
CA ALA A 7 -16.27 9.14 11.93
C ALA A 7 -15.14 9.85 12.69
N GLN A 8 -15.43 10.52 13.81
CA GLN A 8 -14.40 11.14 14.66
C GLN A 8 -13.45 10.10 15.27
N PHE A 9 -13.96 8.93 15.69
CA PHE A 9 -13.10 7.84 16.16
C PHE A 9 -12.26 7.25 15.03
N ILE A 10 -12.83 7.05 13.84
CA ILE A 10 -12.07 6.57 12.67
C ILE A 10 -10.97 7.56 12.31
N GLU A 11 -11.26 8.86 12.26
CA GLU A 11 -10.25 9.90 12.01
C GLU A 11 -9.14 9.90 13.07
N ALA A 12 -9.49 9.78 14.36
CA ALA A 12 -8.52 9.62 15.43
C ALA A 12 -7.65 8.36 15.23
N GLY A 13 -8.26 7.25 14.81
CA GLY A 13 -7.56 6.01 14.46
C GLY A 13 -6.61 6.17 13.29
N MET A 14 -7.01 6.92 12.25
CA MET A 14 -6.16 7.22 11.10
C MET A 14 -4.83 7.88 11.50
N HIS A 15 -4.85 8.78 12.49
CA HIS A 15 -3.65 9.44 13.00
C HIS A 15 -2.83 8.57 13.97
N LEU A 16 -3.50 7.78 14.81
CA LEU A 16 -2.83 7.05 15.89
C LEU A 16 -2.29 5.69 15.45
N TYR A 17 -2.98 4.97 14.57
CA TYR A 17 -2.63 3.60 14.23
C TYR A 17 -1.22 3.46 13.63
N PRO A 18 -0.75 4.30 12.68
CA PRO A 18 0.61 4.21 12.15
C PRO A 18 1.70 4.32 13.22
N GLN A 19 1.42 5.08 14.29
CA GLN A 19 2.38 5.36 15.36
C GLN A 19 2.39 4.25 16.42
N TYR A 20 1.20 3.77 16.82
CA TYR A 20 1.04 2.89 17.98
C TYR A 20 0.82 1.41 17.59
N GLY A 21 0.26 1.14 16.43
CA GLY A 21 -0.15 -0.19 16.01
C GLY A 21 -1.28 -0.78 16.87
N TYR A 22 -1.73 -1.97 16.49
CA TYR A 22 -2.85 -2.62 17.17
C TYR A 22 -2.63 -2.75 18.69
N ARG A 23 -1.47 -3.24 19.13
CA ARG A 23 -1.25 -3.58 20.54
C ARG A 23 -1.29 -2.38 21.47
N ARG A 24 -0.67 -1.26 21.04
CA ARG A 24 -0.57 -0.03 21.84
C ARG A 24 -1.73 0.93 21.67
N LEU A 25 -2.50 0.80 20.58
CA LEU A 25 -3.71 1.58 20.37
C LEU A 25 -4.74 1.21 21.43
N SER A 26 -5.15 2.17 22.26
CA SER A 26 -6.12 1.96 23.32
C SER A 26 -7.34 2.85 23.12
N VAL A 27 -8.50 2.40 23.64
CA VAL A 27 -9.74 3.19 23.62
C VAL A 27 -9.55 4.55 24.31
N ARG A 28 -8.69 4.61 25.33
CA ARG A 28 -8.37 5.86 26.03
C ARG A 28 -7.63 6.85 25.13
N LEU A 29 -6.67 6.36 24.33
CA LEU A 29 -5.97 7.20 23.34
C LEU A 29 -6.92 7.71 22.25
N LEU A 30 -7.77 6.83 21.74
CA LEU A 30 -8.77 7.17 20.73
C LEU A 30 -9.76 8.22 21.27
N ALA A 31 -10.26 8.04 22.50
CA ALA A 31 -11.15 8.98 23.16
C ALA A 31 -10.49 10.35 23.35
N ALA A 32 -9.24 10.38 23.83
CA ALA A 32 -8.48 11.63 24.00
C ALA A 32 -8.26 12.36 22.66
N GLN A 33 -7.92 11.63 21.58
CA GLN A 33 -7.67 12.19 20.25
C GLN A 33 -8.95 12.70 19.58
N SER A 34 -10.06 11.96 19.73
CA SER A 34 -11.34 12.32 19.11
C SER A 34 -12.12 13.39 19.88
N GLY A 35 -11.74 13.70 21.13
CA GLY A 35 -12.52 14.57 22.02
C GLY A 35 -13.82 13.93 22.53
N LEU A 36 -13.96 12.61 22.41
CA LEU A 36 -15.13 11.85 22.84
C LEU A 36 -14.84 11.01 24.11
N SER A 37 -15.91 10.46 24.72
CA SER A 37 -15.75 9.59 25.87
C SER A 37 -15.47 8.13 25.49
N SER A 38 -14.74 7.39 26.34
CA SER A 38 -14.56 5.94 26.17
C SER A 38 -15.89 5.17 26.18
N GLY A 39 -16.91 5.67 26.91
CA GLY A 39 -18.24 5.08 26.89
C GLY A 39 -18.90 5.16 25.50
N MET A 40 -18.69 6.27 24.78
CA MET A 40 -19.19 6.44 23.43
C MET A 40 -18.54 5.43 22.45
N PHE A 41 -17.24 5.13 22.63
CA PHE A 41 -16.56 4.11 21.84
C PHE A 41 -17.27 2.74 21.96
N HIS A 42 -17.56 2.30 23.19
CA HIS A 42 -18.22 1.01 23.45
C HIS A 42 -19.69 0.95 22.98
N HIS A 43 -20.34 2.11 22.78
CA HIS A 43 -21.63 2.17 22.13
C HIS A 43 -21.55 1.99 20.60
N LEU A 44 -20.43 2.40 19.99
CA LEU A 44 -20.27 2.42 18.54
C LEU A 44 -19.57 1.17 17.99
N PHE A 45 -18.67 0.59 18.76
CA PHE A 45 -17.85 -0.56 18.35
C PHE A 45 -17.94 -1.66 19.39
N ALA A 46 -18.25 -2.89 18.94
CA ALA A 46 -18.39 -4.04 19.84
C ALA A 46 -17.04 -4.40 20.51
N SER A 47 -15.93 -4.20 19.80
CA SER A 47 -14.57 -4.44 20.30
C SER A 47 -13.55 -3.51 19.64
N LYS A 48 -12.31 -3.52 20.19
CA LYS A 48 -11.18 -2.87 19.52
C LYS A 48 -10.84 -3.54 18.18
N ALA A 49 -11.04 -4.85 18.08
CA ALA A 49 -10.81 -5.57 16.83
C ALA A 49 -11.79 -5.12 15.74
N ASP A 50 -13.09 -4.98 16.06
CA ASP A 50 -14.09 -4.49 15.10
C ASP A 50 -13.79 -3.04 14.66
N PHE A 51 -13.38 -2.19 15.61
CA PHE A 51 -12.92 -0.83 15.29
C PHE A 51 -11.74 -0.85 14.32
N VAL A 52 -10.71 -1.68 14.58
CA VAL A 52 -9.50 -1.74 13.75
C VAL A 52 -9.83 -2.35 12.37
N ALA A 53 -10.73 -3.34 12.30
CA ALA A 53 -11.21 -3.86 11.02
C ALA A 53 -11.81 -2.72 10.16
N GLU A 54 -12.74 -1.95 10.73
CA GLU A 54 -13.35 -0.81 10.03
C GLU A 54 -12.34 0.28 9.67
N LEU A 55 -11.38 0.53 10.55
CA LEU A 55 -10.31 1.48 10.32
C LEU A 55 -9.43 1.07 9.13
N LEU A 56 -9.02 -0.21 9.06
CA LEU A 56 -8.21 -0.75 7.97
C LEU A 56 -8.96 -0.70 6.63
N GLU A 57 -10.25 -1.06 6.63
CA GLU A 57 -11.09 -0.96 5.42
C GLU A 57 -11.26 0.50 4.98
N SER A 58 -11.46 1.42 5.90
CA SER A 58 -11.58 2.85 5.60
C SER A 58 -10.28 3.39 4.99
N GLN A 59 -9.12 3.04 5.56
CA GLN A 59 -7.81 3.42 5.02
C GLN A 59 -7.57 2.82 3.63
N ASN A 60 -7.94 1.56 3.43
CA ASN A 60 -7.80 0.91 2.14
C ASN A 60 -8.69 1.58 1.08
N ALA A 61 -9.93 1.93 1.44
CA ALA A 61 -10.84 2.64 0.56
C ALA A 61 -10.31 4.05 0.20
N ASP A 62 -9.73 4.75 1.15
CA ASP A 62 -9.12 6.07 0.92
C ASP A 62 -7.87 6.00 0.06
N THR A 63 -7.06 4.95 0.21
CA THR A 63 -5.81 4.76 -0.53
C THR A 63 -6.04 4.20 -1.94
N PHE A 64 -6.75 3.08 -2.02
CA PHE A 64 -6.87 2.30 -3.26
C PHE A 64 -8.26 2.36 -3.88
N GLY A 65 -9.30 2.62 -3.09
CA GLY A 65 -10.68 2.71 -3.58
C GLY A 65 -10.96 3.90 -4.49
N ARG A 66 -10.10 4.93 -4.44
CA ARG A 66 -10.19 6.12 -5.29
C ARG A 66 -9.33 6.03 -6.56
N LEU A 67 -8.49 5.00 -6.68
CA LEU A 67 -7.67 4.83 -7.85
C LEU A 67 -8.53 4.48 -9.06
N ASP A 68 -8.34 5.21 -10.14
CA ASP A 68 -9.02 4.92 -11.40
C ASP A 68 -8.24 3.88 -12.20
N PHE A 69 -8.60 2.63 -12.03
CA PHE A 69 -8.01 1.51 -12.75
C PHE A 69 -8.54 1.34 -14.18
N ARG A 70 -9.42 2.24 -14.63
CA ARG A 70 -9.87 2.23 -16.02
C ARG A 70 -8.72 2.64 -16.92
N THR A 71 -8.54 1.88 -17.96
CA THR A 71 -7.56 2.17 -19.01
C THR A 71 -8.29 2.33 -20.32
N ASP A 72 -7.68 3.02 -21.27
CA ASP A 72 -8.18 3.03 -22.63
C ASP A 72 -8.41 1.59 -23.10
N GLU A 73 -9.61 1.29 -23.63
CA GLU A 73 -9.96 -0.04 -24.12
C GLU A 73 -9.00 -0.50 -25.22
N HIS A 74 -8.48 0.45 -26.00
CA HIS A 74 -7.52 0.20 -27.10
C HIS A 74 -6.07 0.10 -26.65
N ALA A 75 -5.75 0.43 -25.37
CA ALA A 75 -4.40 0.30 -24.86
C ALA A 75 -3.92 -1.16 -24.87
N CYS A 76 -2.66 -1.38 -25.22
CA CYS A 76 -2.07 -2.72 -25.22
C CYS A 76 -1.95 -3.28 -23.79
N ALA A 77 -1.76 -4.60 -23.68
CA ALA A 77 -1.69 -5.28 -22.37
C ALA A 77 -0.57 -4.71 -21.47
N VAL A 78 0.57 -4.36 -22.06
CA VAL A 78 1.72 -3.79 -21.33
C VAL A 78 1.40 -2.39 -20.80
N ALA A 79 0.73 -1.55 -21.59
CA ALA A 79 0.28 -0.22 -21.14
C ALA A 79 -0.70 -0.33 -19.96
N LYS A 80 -1.65 -1.29 -20.03
CA LYS A 80 -2.60 -1.55 -18.92
C LYS A 80 -1.90 -2.01 -17.66
N LEU A 81 -0.92 -2.91 -17.77
CA LEU A 81 -0.12 -3.37 -16.65
C LEU A 81 0.70 -2.20 -16.05
N ARG A 82 1.35 -1.40 -16.90
CA ARG A 82 2.12 -0.22 -16.46
C ARG A 82 1.25 0.77 -15.68
N HIS A 83 0.08 1.10 -16.20
CA HIS A 83 -0.87 1.97 -15.53
C HIS A 83 -1.25 1.43 -14.15
N ALA A 84 -1.59 0.15 -14.05
CA ALA A 84 -1.92 -0.51 -12.79
C ALA A 84 -0.76 -0.44 -11.78
N VAL A 85 0.47 -0.69 -12.24
CA VAL A 85 1.68 -0.62 -11.40
C VAL A 85 1.93 0.80 -10.92
N CYS A 86 1.78 1.82 -11.78
CA CYS A 86 1.93 3.23 -11.39
C CYS A 86 0.95 3.60 -10.27
N LEU A 87 -0.33 3.26 -10.43
CA LEU A 87 -1.37 3.57 -9.44
C LEU A 87 -1.11 2.88 -8.10
N LEU A 88 -0.87 1.56 -8.12
CA LEU A 88 -0.63 0.80 -6.89
C LEU A 88 0.66 1.22 -6.19
N ALA A 89 1.74 1.43 -6.93
CA ALA A 89 3.01 1.84 -6.35
C ALA A 89 2.96 3.26 -5.77
N GLY A 90 2.24 4.18 -6.42
CA GLY A 90 1.93 5.50 -5.88
C GLY A 90 1.14 5.41 -4.58
N GLY A 91 0.06 4.62 -4.55
CA GLY A 91 -0.73 4.40 -3.34
C GLY A 91 0.09 3.80 -2.19
N VAL A 92 0.98 2.86 -2.49
CA VAL A 92 1.92 2.28 -1.50
C VAL A 92 2.86 3.35 -0.97
N ARG A 93 3.49 4.15 -1.84
CA ARG A 93 4.43 5.21 -1.47
C ARG A 93 3.78 6.22 -0.53
N ASP A 94 2.61 6.70 -0.88
CA ASP A 94 1.91 7.73 -0.12
C ASP A 94 1.41 7.24 1.24
N ASN A 95 1.38 5.91 1.44
CA ASN A 95 0.89 5.27 2.66
C ASN A 95 1.93 4.35 3.34
N LEU A 96 3.22 4.57 3.11
CA LEU A 96 4.30 3.71 3.62
C LEU A 96 4.27 3.50 5.14
N ALA A 97 3.97 4.55 5.93
CA ALA A 97 3.88 4.43 7.39
C ALA A 97 2.77 3.46 7.81
N TRP A 98 1.60 3.54 7.16
CA TRP A 98 0.47 2.65 7.37
C TRP A 98 0.81 1.21 7.00
N ILE A 99 1.35 1.01 5.81
CA ILE A 99 1.66 -0.33 5.28
C ILE A 99 2.75 -0.98 6.13
N ASN A 100 3.80 -0.26 6.51
CA ASN A 100 4.81 -0.76 7.43
C ASN A 100 4.20 -1.19 8.77
N ARG A 101 3.25 -0.40 9.30
CA ARG A 101 2.58 -0.74 10.57
C ARG A 101 1.73 -2.00 10.44
N ILE A 102 0.97 -2.13 9.36
CA ILE A 102 0.14 -3.31 9.08
C ILE A 102 1.03 -4.56 8.98
N PHE A 103 2.13 -4.53 8.24
CA PHE A 103 3.07 -5.65 8.16
C PHE A 103 3.69 -6.01 9.51
N ALA A 104 4.02 -5.01 10.34
CA ALA A 104 4.56 -5.27 11.66
C ALA A 104 3.52 -5.91 12.59
N ASP A 105 2.27 -5.44 12.58
CA ASP A 105 1.20 -6.00 13.40
C ASP A 105 0.82 -7.42 12.95
N SER A 106 0.83 -7.72 11.64
CA SER A 106 0.68 -9.08 11.11
C SER A 106 1.83 -9.99 11.56
N ALA A 107 3.08 -9.54 11.43
CA ALA A 107 4.23 -10.29 11.93
C ALA A 107 4.21 -10.55 13.44
N ASP A 108 3.55 -9.67 14.20
CA ASP A 108 3.28 -9.84 15.63
C ASP A 108 2.10 -10.77 15.94
N GLY A 109 1.47 -11.38 14.93
CA GLY A 109 0.37 -12.33 15.04
C GLY A 109 -0.98 -11.68 15.41
N VAL A 110 -1.25 -10.46 14.93
CA VAL A 110 -2.53 -9.80 15.14
C VAL A 110 -3.52 -10.31 14.09
N GLU A 111 -4.39 -11.27 14.46
CA GLU A 111 -5.30 -11.99 13.55
C GLU A 111 -6.17 -11.10 12.65
N ILE A 112 -6.73 -10.00 13.20
CA ILE A 112 -7.57 -9.11 12.42
C ILE A 112 -6.78 -8.39 11.30
N VAL A 113 -5.52 -8.07 11.58
CA VAL A 113 -4.62 -7.42 10.60
C VAL A 113 -4.15 -8.45 9.57
N ASP A 114 -3.86 -9.66 10.02
CA ASP A 114 -3.45 -10.77 9.17
C ASP A 114 -4.55 -11.15 8.17
N SER A 115 -5.78 -11.30 8.65
CA SER A 115 -6.96 -11.57 7.82
C SER A 115 -7.20 -10.47 6.78
N PHE A 116 -7.07 -9.20 7.19
CA PHE A 116 -7.16 -8.05 6.28
C PHE A 116 -6.08 -8.11 5.20
N LEU A 117 -4.81 -8.36 5.57
CA LEU A 117 -3.71 -8.45 4.61
C LEU A 117 -3.93 -9.56 3.58
N HIS A 118 -4.34 -10.76 4.02
CA HIS A 118 -4.63 -11.86 3.11
C HIS A 118 -5.69 -11.46 2.08
N GLN A 119 -6.80 -10.88 2.54
CA GLN A 119 -7.90 -10.47 1.66
C GLN A 119 -7.44 -9.41 0.63
N GLN A 120 -6.70 -8.40 1.06
CA GLN A 120 -6.23 -7.35 0.15
C GLN A 120 -5.16 -7.86 -0.81
N PHE A 121 -4.23 -8.69 -0.30
CA PHE A 121 -3.17 -9.27 -1.13
C PHE A 121 -3.73 -10.17 -2.22
N ASP A 122 -4.68 -11.04 -1.89
CA ASP A 122 -5.37 -11.90 -2.85
C ASP A 122 -6.05 -11.07 -3.95
N ARG A 123 -6.73 -10.00 -3.55
CA ARG A 123 -7.44 -9.13 -4.50
C ARG A 123 -6.51 -8.44 -5.49
N TYR A 124 -5.46 -7.77 -5.00
CA TYR A 124 -4.56 -7.01 -5.87
C TYR A 124 -3.59 -7.90 -6.64
N SER A 125 -3.09 -8.97 -6.02
CA SER A 125 -2.21 -9.91 -6.71
C SER A 125 -2.92 -10.65 -7.83
N ALA A 126 -4.13 -11.17 -7.60
CA ALA A 126 -4.90 -11.85 -8.63
C ALA A 126 -5.12 -10.94 -9.86
N TRP A 127 -5.46 -9.68 -9.62
CA TRP A 127 -5.63 -8.71 -10.71
C TRP A 127 -4.32 -8.43 -11.47
N LEU A 128 -3.21 -8.20 -10.77
CA LEU A 128 -1.90 -8.00 -11.39
C LEU A 128 -1.44 -9.23 -12.19
N TYR A 129 -1.66 -10.45 -11.66
CA TYR A 129 -1.36 -11.68 -12.39
C TYR A 129 -2.20 -11.84 -13.66
N GLN A 130 -3.46 -11.43 -13.63
CA GLN A 130 -4.31 -11.41 -14.82
C GLN A 130 -3.76 -10.45 -15.89
N LEU A 131 -3.32 -9.26 -15.50
CA LEU A 131 -2.72 -8.29 -16.43
C LEU A 131 -1.39 -8.80 -16.98
N LEU A 132 -0.52 -9.32 -16.12
CA LEU A 132 0.77 -9.88 -16.53
C LEU A 132 0.59 -11.09 -17.47
N GLY A 133 -0.37 -11.97 -17.18
CA GLY A 133 -0.69 -13.11 -18.04
C GLY A 133 -1.17 -12.69 -19.44
N LYS A 134 -1.86 -11.56 -19.58
CA LYS A 134 -2.22 -11.00 -20.88
C LYS A 134 -1.01 -10.48 -21.66
N CYS A 135 0.06 -10.06 -20.96
CA CYS A 135 1.32 -9.67 -21.60
C CYS A 135 2.12 -10.89 -22.08
N PHE A 136 1.94 -12.06 -21.45
CA PHE A 136 2.66 -13.30 -21.71
C PHE A 136 1.69 -14.50 -21.85
N PRO A 137 0.86 -14.58 -22.91
CA PRO A 137 -0.27 -15.52 -22.97
C PRO A 137 0.11 -17.01 -22.94
N GLN A 138 1.35 -17.36 -23.31
CA GLN A 138 1.82 -18.75 -23.35
C GLN A 138 2.81 -19.10 -22.23
N MET A 139 3.03 -18.15 -21.31
CA MET A 139 4.02 -18.35 -20.25
C MET A 139 3.43 -19.20 -19.12
N PRO A 140 4.15 -20.24 -18.64
CA PRO A 140 3.72 -21.03 -17.52
C PRO A 140 3.72 -20.21 -16.22
N LEU A 141 2.82 -20.56 -15.30
CA LEU A 141 2.63 -19.85 -14.03
C LEU A 141 3.92 -19.66 -13.23
N PRO A 142 4.85 -20.63 -13.09
CA PRO A 142 6.10 -20.42 -12.37
C PRO A 142 6.94 -19.25 -12.92
N ASP A 143 6.99 -19.10 -14.24
CA ASP A 143 7.76 -18.02 -14.88
C ASP A 143 7.04 -16.65 -14.70
N LEU A 144 5.71 -16.64 -14.70
CA LEU A 144 4.93 -15.43 -14.35
C LEU A 144 5.18 -15.01 -12.92
N VAL A 145 5.30 -15.97 -11.97
CA VAL A 145 5.60 -15.69 -10.57
C VAL A 145 6.98 -15.02 -10.42
N VAL A 146 8.00 -15.52 -11.13
CA VAL A 146 9.34 -14.91 -11.13
C VAL A 146 9.31 -13.48 -11.67
N ARG A 147 8.58 -13.23 -12.76
CA ARG A 147 8.44 -11.89 -13.34
C ARG A 147 7.67 -10.94 -12.44
N MET A 148 6.59 -11.41 -11.81
CA MET A 148 5.84 -10.61 -10.86
C MET A 148 6.69 -10.26 -9.63
N SER A 149 7.45 -11.22 -9.11
CA SER A 149 8.42 -10.99 -8.04
C SER A 149 9.43 -9.91 -8.40
N TYR A 150 9.99 -9.98 -9.60
CA TYR A 150 10.94 -8.98 -10.11
C TYR A 150 10.26 -7.60 -10.21
N LEU A 151 9.06 -7.53 -10.81
CA LEU A 151 8.29 -6.29 -10.94
C LEU A 151 8.05 -5.63 -9.60
N CYS A 152 7.50 -6.38 -8.63
CA CYS A 152 7.19 -5.86 -7.31
C CYS A 152 8.46 -5.44 -6.54
N SER A 153 9.50 -6.26 -6.59
CA SER A 153 10.76 -5.98 -5.89
C SER A 153 11.49 -4.77 -6.46
N SER A 154 11.50 -4.59 -7.78
CA SER A 154 12.18 -3.47 -8.43
C SER A 154 11.48 -2.13 -8.20
N VAL A 155 10.15 -2.13 -8.12
CA VAL A 155 9.37 -0.90 -8.00
C VAL A 155 9.11 -0.53 -6.54
N VAL A 156 8.65 -1.48 -5.73
CA VAL A 156 8.12 -1.22 -4.39
C VAL A 156 9.16 -1.40 -3.28
N ALA A 157 9.98 -2.45 -3.33
CA ALA A 157 10.92 -2.74 -2.26
C ALA A 157 11.94 -1.63 -1.97
N PRO A 158 12.46 -0.87 -2.96
CA PRO A 158 13.38 0.22 -2.68
C PRO A 158 12.82 1.29 -1.74
N MET A 159 11.51 1.55 -1.78
CA MET A 159 10.86 2.52 -0.90
C MET A 159 10.89 2.07 0.56
N PHE A 160 10.55 0.80 0.81
CA PHE A 160 10.58 0.23 2.16
C PHE A 160 12.01 0.09 2.69
N LEU A 161 12.91 -0.41 1.85
CA LEU A 161 14.28 -0.69 2.25
C LEU A 161 15.04 0.59 2.59
N SER A 162 14.94 1.61 1.75
CA SER A 162 15.65 2.89 1.97
C SER A 162 15.20 3.56 3.26
N ILE A 163 13.88 3.63 3.53
CA ILE A 163 13.36 4.18 4.79
C ILE A 163 13.83 3.36 5.97
N ARG A 164 13.74 2.03 5.88
CA ARG A 164 14.12 1.15 6.98
C ARG A 164 15.60 1.28 7.34
N LEU A 165 16.48 1.24 6.35
CA LEU A 165 17.93 1.39 6.56
C LEU A 165 18.27 2.78 7.11
N ASN A 166 17.59 3.82 6.60
CA ASN A 166 17.75 5.18 7.09
C ASN A 166 17.35 5.30 8.58
N ASN A 167 16.18 4.78 8.95
CA ASN A 167 15.68 4.81 10.32
C ASN A 167 16.54 3.99 11.30
N MET A 168 17.26 2.99 10.81
CA MET A 168 18.22 2.19 11.59
C MET A 168 19.57 2.90 11.74
N GLY A 169 19.82 4.01 11.04
CA GLY A 169 21.10 4.73 11.06
C GLY A 169 22.26 3.95 10.42
N ILE A 170 21.96 3.02 9.51
CA ILE A 170 22.97 2.17 8.86
C ILE A 170 23.58 2.87 7.63
N LEU A 171 22.84 3.79 7.04
CA LEU A 171 23.30 4.50 5.84
C LEU A 171 24.35 5.55 6.19
N LEU A 172 25.32 5.72 5.29
CA LEU A 172 26.24 6.86 5.36
C LEU A 172 25.44 8.17 5.30
N GLU A 173 25.91 9.20 5.98
CA GLU A 173 25.23 10.50 6.07
C GLU A 173 24.93 11.10 4.69
N GLU A 174 25.89 11.01 3.78
CA GLU A 174 25.76 11.45 2.40
C GLU A 174 24.62 10.72 1.67
N VAL A 175 24.46 9.41 1.89
CA VAL A 175 23.39 8.59 1.29
C VAL A 175 22.04 8.87 1.96
N SER A 176 22.06 8.99 3.29
CA SER A 176 20.87 9.25 4.11
C SER A 176 20.16 10.53 3.68
N SER A 177 20.91 11.58 3.37
CA SER A 177 20.36 12.85 2.90
C SER A 177 19.59 12.75 1.58
N HIS A 178 19.84 11.72 0.77
CA HIS A 178 19.19 11.47 -0.53
C HIS A 178 18.03 10.45 -0.46
N VAL A 179 17.77 9.84 0.69
CA VAL A 179 16.64 8.89 0.85
C VAL A 179 15.29 9.50 0.46
N PRO A 180 14.97 10.77 0.76
CA PRO A 180 13.72 11.37 0.30
C PRO A 180 13.57 11.38 -1.22
N ALA A 181 14.67 11.50 -1.98
CA ALA A 181 14.62 11.46 -3.43
C ALA A 181 14.19 10.11 -4.00
N VAL A 182 14.42 9.00 -3.25
CA VAL A 182 13.94 7.66 -3.65
C VAL A 182 12.42 7.58 -3.66
N LEU A 183 11.75 8.46 -2.92
CA LEU A 183 10.30 8.50 -2.78
C LEU A 183 9.64 9.52 -3.71
N SER A 184 10.41 10.28 -4.49
CA SER A 184 9.83 11.26 -5.41
C SER A 184 9.03 10.60 -6.53
N ASP A 185 8.14 11.37 -7.17
CA ASP A 185 7.37 10.91 -8.34
C ASP A 185 8.31 10.51 -9.47
N GLU A 186 9.33 11.31 -9.73
CA GLU A 186 10.32 11.08 -10.79
C GLU A 186 11.10 9.78 -10.55
N ALA A 187 11.52 9.52 -9.30
CA ALA A 187 12.25 8.29 -8.97
C ALA A 187 11.35 7.05 -9.06
N LEU A 188 10.09 7.17 -8.69
CA LEU A 188 9.12 6.09 -8.84
C LEU A 188 8.87 5.79 -10.32
N GLU A 189 8.60 6.80 -11.13
CA GLU A 189 8.38 6.64 -12.56
C GLU A 189 9.62 6.07 -13.27
N GLN A 190 10.81 6.55 -12.93
CA GLN A 190 12.06 6.05 -13.47
C GLN A 190 12.28 4.56 -13.15
N ARG A 191 11.99 4.11 -11.91
CA ARG A 191 12.07 2.68 -11.55
C ARG A 191 11.08 1.84 -12.35
N ILE A 192 9.87 2.35 -12.55
CA ILE A 192 8.86 1.68 -13.38
C ILE A 192 9.37 1.58 -14.82
N ASP A 193 9.89 2.65 -15.38
CA ASP A 193 10.43 2.66 -16.75
C ASP A 193 11.59 1.67 -16.90
N TRP A 194 12.55 1.63 -15.98
CA TRP A 194 13.63 0.64 -16.00
C TRP A 194 13.12 -0.79 -15.92
N THR A 195 12.13 -1.04 -15.04
CA THR A 195 11.54 -2.37 -14.86
C THR A 195 10.79 -2.82 -16.11
N PHE A 196 10.02 -1.92 -16.71
CA PHE A 196 9.28 -2.22 -17.93
C PHE A 196 10.19 -2.40 -19.15
N ALA A 197 11.25 -1.60 -19.28
CA ALA A 197 12.27 -1.79 -20.32
C ALA A 197 12.97 -3.16 -20.21
N ALA A 198 13.21 -3.64 -18.98
CA ALA A 198 13.81 -4.95 -18.75
C ALA A 198 12.86 -6.11 -19.04
N LEU A 199 11.57 -5.98 -18.67
CA LEU A 199 10.57 -7.04 -18.85
C LEU A 199 9.97 -7.06 -20.27
N PHE A 200 9.92 -5.92 -20.94
CA PHE A 200 9.25 -5.70 -22.22
C PHE A 200 10.14 -4.87 -23.15
N PRO A 201 11.25 -5.44 -23.65
CA PRO A 201 12.24 -4.68 -24.44
C PRO A 201 11.68 -4.06 -25.73
N ASP A 202 10.61 -4.64 -26.26
CA ASP A 202 9.94 -4.14 -27.48
C ASP A 202 8.90 -3.03 -27.19
N TYR A 203 8.64 -2.72 -25.91
CA TYR A 203 7.70 -1.70 -25.47
C TYR A 203 8.38 -0.32 -25.46
N SER A 204 7.99 0.56 -26.37
CA SER A 204 8.60 1.89 -26.50
C SER A 204 7.88 2.94 -25.66
N ALA A 205 8.58 4.07 -25.39
CA ALA A 205 8.00 5.23 -24.73
C ALA A 205 6.85 5.89 -25.50
N GLN A 206 6.72 5.58 -26.81
CA GLN A 206 5.62 6.05 -27.66
C GLN A 206 4.31 5.29 -27.41
N ASP A 207 4.38 4.11 -26.75
CA ASP A 207 3.23 3.29 -26.36
C ASP A 207 2.70 3.66 -24.94
N LYS A 208 3.27 4.71 -24.31
CA LYS A 208 2.78 5.21 -23.03
C LYS A 208 1.42 5.86 -23.21
N PRO A 209 0.44 5.56 -22.35
CA PRO A 209 -0.89 6.17 -22.40
C PRO A 209 -0.87 7.66 -22.08
#